data_6a460d4d0b3f66bf029a18c30829a590
#
_entry.id   6a460d4d0b3f66bf029a18c30829a590
#
_cell.length_a   1.000
_cell.length_b   1.000
_cell.length_c   1.000
_cell.angle_alpha   90.00
_cell.angle_beta   90.00
_cell.angle_gamma   90.00
#
_symmetry.space_group_name_H-M   'P 1'
#
loop_
_entity.id
_entity.type
_entity.pdbx_description
1 polymer ?
#
loop_
_entity_poly.entity_id
_entity_poly.type
_entity_poly.pdbx_seq_one_letter_code
_entity_poly.pdbx_strand_id
1 'polypeptide(L)'
;MIELLFIRHGATAGNLQRRYIGRTDELLCPAGQAQAEALGALHLQADRLLVSPLLRARQTAAIAFPGQEITIEPGFAETDFGIFEGKNADELADCPAYRAWVDTGCQGPIPGGEAVSDFKARCCAAFAARMQTLPEGCRAALVVHGGVIMAICEAYALPRRDFYSYHLPNGGLLRARYEGGTLTIL
;
A
#
# COMPACT_ATOMS: atom_id res chain seq x y z
N MET A 1 -5.75 -22.18 2.96
CA MET A 1 -4.75 -21.36 2.21
C MET A 1 -5.47 -20.34 1.35
N ILE A 2 -5.00 -19.07 1.34
CA ILE A 2 -5.52 -17.97 0.51
C ILE A 2 -4.39 -17.49 -0.40
N GLU A 3 -4.64 -17.35 -1.70
CA GLU A 3 -3.69 -16.73 -2.63
C GLU A 3 -3.88 -15.22 -2.63
N LEU A 4 -2.79 -14.47 -2.52
CA LEU A 4 -2.81 -13.01 -2.41
C LEU A 4 -2.01 -12.36 -3.53
N LEU A 5 -2.59 -11.30 -4.09
CA LEU A 5 -1.93 -10.36 -4.99
C LEU A 5 -1.86 -9.00 -4.28
N PHE A 6 -0.69 -8.58 -3.86
CA PHE A 6 -0.47 -7.22 -3.38
C PHE A 6 -0.10 -6.33 -4.56
N ILE A 7 -0.87 -5.30 -4.79
CA ILE A 7 -0.67 -4.36 -5.90
C ILE A 7 -0.52 -2.96 -5.30
N ARG A 8 0.62 -2.34 -5.57
CA ARG A 8 0.77 -0.92 -5.30
C ARG A 8 0.09 -0.13 -6.40
N HIS A 9 -0.72 0.87 -6.04
CA HIS A 9 -1.38 1.75 -7.00
C HIS A 9 -0.41 2.34 -8.03
N GLY A 10 -0.92 2.72 -9.20
CA GLY A 10 -0.17 3.44 -10.23
C GLY A 10 0.29 4.82 -9.76
N ALA A 11 1.28 5.38 -10.44
CA ALA A 11 1.88 6.65 -10.05
C ALA A 11 0.90 7.83 -10.10
N THR A 12 1.06 8.76 -9.16
CA THR A 12 0.42 10.08 -9.16
C THR A 12 1.44 11.16 -9.53
N ALA A 13 1.01 12.39 -9.73
CA ALA A 13 1.91 13.51 -9.99
C ALA A 13 2.90 13.71 -8.82
N GLY A 14 2.44 13.62 -7.59
CA GLY A 14 3.28 13.70 -6.39
C GLY A 14 4.31 12.58 -6.32
N ASN A 15 3.95 11.35 -6.72
CA ASN A 15 4.92 10.24 -6.76
C ASN A 15 6.07 10.49 -7.75
N LEU A 16 5.78 11.05 -8.93
CA LEU A 16 6.82 11.41 -9.91
C LEU A 16 7.76 12.49 -9.37
N GLN A 17 7.27 13.36 -8.51
CA GLN A 17 8.05 14.42 -7.84
C GLN A 17 8.67 13.93 -6.52
N ARG A 18 8.57 12.63 -6.19
CA ARG A 18 9.08 12.02 -4.95
C ARG A 18 8.53 12.68 -3.68
N ARG A 19 7.26 13.15 -3.73
CA ARG A 19 6.58 13.75 -2.61
C ARG A 19 6.00 12.70 -1.67
N TYR A 20 5.92 13.03 -0.41
CA TYR A 20 5.17 12.24 0.59
C TYR A 20 3.68 12.45 0.32
N ILE A 21 3.03 11.46 -0.25
CA ILE A 21 1.60 11.46 -0.57
C ILE A 21 0.92 10.36 0.23
N GLY A 22 0.39 10.74 1.37
CA GLY A 22 -0.33 9.85 2.28
C GLY A 22 -1.84 10.03 2.14
N ARG A 23 -2.40 10.92 2.94
CA ARG A 23 -3.85 11.21 2.96
C ARG A 23 -4.30 12.09 1.81
N THR A 24 -3.42 12.82 1.18
CA THR A 24 -3.73 13.60 -0.02
C THR A 24 -4.31 12.70 -1.10
N ASP A 25 -5.50 13.02 -1.58
CA ASP A 25 -6.25 12.16 -2.50
C ASP A 25 -6.01 12.55 -3.96
N GLU A 26 -4.83 12.17 -4.48
CA GLU A 26 -4.44 12.44 -5.86
C GLU A 26 -4.99 11.39 -6.84
N LEU A 27 -5.26 11.85 -8.07
CA LEU A 27 -5.56 11.02 -9.24
C LEU A 27 -4.28 10.32 -9.76
N LEU A 28 -4.46 9.24 -10.50
CA LEU A 28 -3.39 8.67 -11.32
C LEU A 28 -2.95 9.70 -12.37
N CYS A 29 -1.64 9.87 -12.52
CA CYS A 29 -1.09 10.57 -13.67
C CYS A 29 -1.06 9.64 -14.92
N PRO A 30 -0.76 10.15 -16.13
CA PRO A 30 -0.74 9.29 -17.32
C PRO A 30 0.19 8.07 -17.21
N ALA A 31 1.34 8.21 -16.54
CA ALA A 31 2.22 7.09 -16.27
C ALA A 31 1.57 6.06 -15.32
N GLY A 32 0.82 6.52 -14.31
CA GLY A 32 0.09 5.65 -13.39
C GLY A 32 -1.07 4.91 -14.06
N GLN A 33 -1.76 5.56 -15.01
CA GLN A 33 -2.79 4.92 -15.82
C GLN A 33 -2.18 3.82 -16.69
N ALA A 34 -1.08 4.07 -17.37
CA ALA A 34 -0.37 3.07 -18.17
C ALA A 34 0.12 1.88 -17.30
N GLN A 35 0.56 2.13 -16.07
CA GLN A 35 0.92 1.07 -15.12
C GLN A 35 -0.29 0.21 -14.75
N ALA A 36 -1.44 0.82 -14.51
CA ALA A 36 -2.67 0.09 -14.21
C ALA A 36 -3.18 -0.72 -15.42
N GLU A 37 -3.07 -0.17 -16.63
CA GLU A 37 -3.38 -0.87 -17.88
C GLU A 37 -2.46 -2.09 -18.09
N ALA A 38 -1.17 -1.94 -17.80
CA ALA A 38 -0.21 -3.04 -17.86
C ALA A 38 -0.57 -4.17 -16.87
N LEU A 39 -1.05 -3.84 -15.68
CA LEU A 39 -1.59 -4.83 -14.73
C LEU A 39 -2.84 -5.53 -15.30
N GLY A 40 -3.75 -4.79 -15.94
CA GLY A 40 -4.94 -5.34 -16.60
C GLY A 40 -4.59 -6.33 -17.71
N ALA A 41 -3.54 -6.02 -18.49
CA ALA A 41 -3.05 -6.90 -19.55
C ALA A 41 -2.48 -8.24 -19.05
N LEU A 42 -2.19 -8.35 -17.75
CA LEU A 42 -1.79 -9.63 -17.13
C LEU A 42 -2.97 -10.58 -16.90
N HIS A 43 -4.20 -10.13 -17.11
CA HIS A 43 -5.43 -10.91 -16.88
C HIS A 43 -5.45 -11.61 -15.53
N LEU A 44 -5.05 -10.90 -14.49
CA LEU A 44 -5.01 -11.41 -13.12
C LEU A 44 -6.41 -11.84 -12.67
N GLN A 45 -6.47 -12.99 -12.04
CA GLN A 45 -7.73 -13.52 -11.50
C GLN A 45 -7.78 -13.28 -10.00
N ALA A 46 -8.88 -12.70 -9.52
CA ALA A 46 -9.16 -12.52 -8.10
C ALA A 46 -10.66 -12.76 -7.83
N ASP A 47 -10.96 -13.51 -6.78
CA ASP A 47 -12.34 -13.77 -6.35
C ASP A 47 -12.85 -12.62 -5.46
N ARG A 48 -11.92 -11.87 -4.85
CA ARG A 48 -12.19 -10.71 -4.01
C ARG A 48 -11.17 -9.62 -4.29
N LEU A 49 -11.66 -8.40 -4.36
CA LEU A 49 -10.85 -7.20 -4.61
C LEU A 49 -10.97 -6.25 -3.43
N LEU A 50 -9.94 -6.20 -2.60
CA LEU A 50 -9.84 -5.35 -1.41
C LEU A 50 -9.04 -4.09 -1.78
N VAL A 51 -9.62 -2.92 -1.60
CA VAL A 51 -9.06 -1.68 -2.14
C VAL A 51 -8.99 -0.60 -1.07
N SER A 52 -7.88 0.12 -1.03
CA SER A 52 -7.76 1.34 -0.22
C SER A 52 -8.84 2.36 -0.60
N PRO A 53 -9.35 3.16 0.35
CA PRO A 53 -10.34 4.18 0.06
C PRO A 53 -9.82 5.30 -0.87
N LEU A 54 -8.49 5.48 -0.97
CA LEU A 54 -7.88 6.57 -1.72
C LEU A 54 -8.01 6.39 -3.23
N LEU A 55 -8.27 7.51 -3.91
CA LEU A 55 -8.68 7.55 -5.31
C LEU A 55 -7.69 6.85 -6.26
N ARG A 56 -6.38 7.06 -6.09
CA ARG A 56 -5.33 6.41 -6.87
C ARG A 56 -5.39 4.88 -6.82
N ALA A 57 -5.73 4.30 -5.66
CA ALA A 57 -5.90 2.85 -5.52
C ALA A 57 -7.19 2.36 -6.19
N ARG A 58 -8.29 3.12 -6.01
CA ARG A 58 -9.58 2.83 -6.64
C ARG A 58 -9.49 2.89 -8.17
N GLN A 59 -8.81 3.89 -8.71
CA GLN A 59 -8.60 4.02 -10.16
C GLN A 59 -7.73 2.88 -10.68
N THR A 60 -6.64 2.53 -9.97
CA THR A 60 -5.81 1.37 -10.34
C THR A 60 -6.65 0.09 -10.38
N ALA A 61 -7.48 -0.14 -9.36
CA ALA A 61 -8.35 -1.31 -9.30
C ALA A 61 -9.35 -1.36 -10.46
N ALA A 62 -10.01 -0.24 -10.76
CA ALA A 62 -11.00 -0.15 -11.83
C ALA A 62 -10.40 -0.42 -13.22
N ILE A 63 -9.15 0.01 -13.45
CA ILE A 63 -8.44 -0.23 -14.72
C ILE A 63 -7.90 -1.66 -14.79
N ALA A 64 -7.27 -2.15 -13.72
CA ALA A 64 -6.65 -3.48 -13.70
C ALA A 64 -7.66 -4.64 -13.64
N PHE A 65 -8.85 -4.40 -13.07
CA PHE A 65 -9.92 -5.38 -12.89
C PHE A 65 -11.27 -4.83 -13.36
N PRO A 66 -11.44 -4.59 -14.67
CA PRO A 66 -12.66 -3.93 -15.18
C PRO A 66 -13.91 -4.76 -14.88
N GLY A 67 -14.93 -4.08 -14.35
CA GLY A 67 -16.24 -4.70 -14.04
C GLY A 67 -16.26 -5.55 -12.78
N GLN A 68 -15.15 -5.72 -12.07
CA GLN A 68 -15.12 -6.47 -10.82
C GLN A 68 -15.60 -5.60 -9.65
N GLU A 69 -16.40 -6.19 -8.77
CA GLU A 69 -16.85 -5.53 -7.54
C GLU A 69 -15.66 -5.31 -6.59
N ILE A 70 -15.55 -4.09 -6.06
CA ILE A 70 -14.50 -3.73 -5.10
C ILE A 70 -15.06 -3.63 -3.68
N THR A 71 -14.32 -4.14 -2.72
CA THR A 71 -14.57 -3.93 -1.30
C THR A 71 -13.59 -2.88 -0.77
N ILE A 72 -14.10 -1.73 -0.37
CA ILE A 72 -13.27 -0.69 0.24
C ILE A 72 -12.90 -1.08 1.67
N GLU A 73 -11.60 -0.99 1.97
CA GLU A 73 -11.07 -1.23 3.31
C GLU A 73 -10.40 0.05 3.85
N PRO A 74 -11.08 0.80 4.75
CA PRO A 74 -10.54 2.05 5.30
C PRO A 74 -9.19 1.87 6.01
N GLY A 75 -8.98 0.71 6.62
CA GLY A 75 -7.72 0.35 7.28
C GLY A 75 -6.53 0.25 6.32
N PHE A 76 -6.74 0.22 5.01
CA PHE A 76 -5.67 0.22 4.00
C PHE A 76 -5.34 1.61 3.43
N ALA A 77 -5.82 2.70 4.03
CA ALA A 77 -5.35 4.03 3.67
C ALA A 77 -3.83 4.18 3.96
N GLU A 78 -3.12 5.00 3.17
CA GLU A 78 -1.69 5.26 3.39
C GLU A 78 -1.46 6.08 4.68
N THR A 79 -0.23 6.13 5.15
CA THR A 79 0.20 6.94 6.29
C THR A 79 -0.22 8.40 6.13
N ASP A 80 -0.70 9.01 7.20
CA ASP A 80 -0.84 10.46 7.27
C ASP A 80 0.53 11.09 7.54
N PHE A 81 1.10 11.76 6.55
CA PHE A 81 2.41 12.39 6.67
C PHE A 81 2.38 13.79 7.31
N GLY A 82 1.22 14.25 7.82
CA GLY A 82 1.11 15.50 8.55
C GLY A 82 1.78 16.68 7.86
N ILE A 83 2.72 17.35 8.55
CA ILE A 83 3.42 18.52 7.98
C ILE A 83 4.34 18.19 6.78
N PHE A 84 4.61 16.90 6.51
CA PHE A 84 5.42 16.46 5.36
C PHE A 84 4.57 16.21 4.10
N GLU A 85 3.23 16.14 4.23
CA GLU A 85 2.33 15.93 3.09
C GLU A 85 2.60 16.90 1.94
N GLY A 86 2.66 16.37 0.73
CA GLY A 86 2.85 17.12 -0.51
C GLY A 86 4.24 17.70 -0.71
N LYS A 87 5.21 17.39 0.15
CA LYS A 87 6.61 17.84 0.05
C LYS A 87 7.55 16.69 -0.23
N ASN A 88 8.69 16.95 -0.81
CA ASN A 88 9.76 15.98 -1.00
C ASN A 88 10.94 16.21 -0.03
N ALA A 89 11.93 15.33 -0.08
CA ALA A 89 13.08 15.38 0.81
C ALA A 89 13.88 16.70 0.68
N ASP A 90 14.00 17.23 -0.54
CA ASP A 90 14.75 18.47 -0.80
C ASP A 90 14.01 19.67 -0.18
N GLU A 91 12.70 19.74 -0.33
CA GLU A 91 11.86 20.79 0.27
C GLU A 91 11.80 20.72 1.81
N LEU A 92 12.08 19.55 2.36
CA LEU A 92 12.09 19.28 3.81
C LEU A 92 13.50 19.31 4.43
N ALA A 93 14.56 19.51 3.61
CA ALA A 93 15.95 19.41 4.06
C ALA A 93 16.28 20.30 5.26
N ASP A 94 15.66 21.47 5.36
CA ASP A 94 15.86 22.41 6.48
C ASP A 94 14.81 22.30 7.59
N CYS A 95 13.88 21.31 7.51
CA CYS A 95 12.88 21.07 8.51
C CYS A 95 13.46 20.22 9.67
N PRO A 96 13.60 20.77 10.91
CA PRO A 96 14.16 20.01 12.03
C PRO A 96 13.37 18.73 12.35
N ALA A 97 12.04 18.79 12.26
CA ALA A 97 11.18 17.65 12.51
C ALA A 97 11.39 16.53 11.46
N TYR A 98 11.63 16.89 10.20
CA TYR A 98 11.93 15.94 9.15
C TYR A 98 13.28 15.25 9.36
N ARG A 99 14.32 16.03 9.73
CA ARG A 99 15.64 15.47 10.07
C ARG A 99 15.54 14.48 11.24
N ALA A 100 14.87 14.86 12.31
CA ALA A 100 14.65 13.99 13.47
C ALA A 100 13.91 12.71 13.08
N TRP A 101 12.92 12.79 12.19
CA TRP A 101 12.20 11.63 11.70
C TRP A 101 13.10 10.71 10.86
N VAL A 102 13.91 11.26 9.95
CA VAL A 102 14.88 10.50 9.14
C VAL A 102 15.93 9.81 10.03
N ASP A 103 16.43 10.48 11.05
CA ASP A 103 17.42 9.96 12.00
C ASP A 103 16.93 8.72 12.77
N THR A 104 15.61 8.57 12.92
CA THR A 104 14.99 7.37 13.50
C THR A 104 14.74 6.26 12.47
N GLY A 105 15.27 6.36 11.26
CA GLY A 105 14.94 5.45 10.15
C GLY A 105 13.49 5.57 9.72
N CYS A 106 12.93 6.77 9.79
CA CYS A 106 11.53 7.08 9.48
C CYS A 106 10.51 6.34 10.38
N GLN A 107 10.91 5.98 11.60
CA GLN A 107 10.03 5.32 12.59
C GLN A 107 9.57 6.27 13.70
N GLY A 108 10.07 7.50 13.73
CA GLY A 108 9.70 8.51 14.71
C GLY A 108 8.33 9.14 14.46
N PRO A 109 7.88 10.03 15.37
CA PRO A 109 6.60 10.71 15.21
C PRO A 109 6.64 11.71 14.06
N ILE A 110 5.52 11.83 13.36
CA ILE A 110 5.30 12.82 12.30
C ILE A 110 4.38 13.90 12.87
N PRO A 111 4.84 15.16 13.02
CA PRO A 111 4.01 16.22 13.56
C PRO A 111 2.75 16.45 12.74
N GLY A 112 1.59 16.44 13.40
CA GLY A 112 0.28 16.57 12.74
C GLY A 112 -0.13 15.38 11.87
N GLY A 113 0.65 14.31 11.89
CA GLY A 113 0.40 13.07 11.14
C GLY A 113 0.13 11.87 12.04
N GLU A 114 0.17 10.69 11.45
CA GLU A 114 -0.04 9.40 12.11
C GLU A 114 1.29 8.87 12.68
N ALA A 115 1.27 8.32 13.89
CA ALA A 115 2.42 7.59 14.39
C ALA A 115 2.64 6.31 13.56
N VAL A 116 3.89 5.99 13.26
CA VAL A 116 4.22 4.82 12.43
C VAL A 116 3.75 3.51 13.06
N SER A 117 3.80 3.41 14.40
CA SER A 117 3.24 2.27 15.14
C SER A 117 1.74 2.11 14.94
N ASP A 118 0.99 3.21 14.97
CA ASP A 118 -0.47 3.21 14.81
C ASP A 118 -0.85 2.87 13.37
N PHE A 119 -0.12 3.42 12.39
CA PHE A 119 -0.24 3.05 11.00
C PHE A 119 -0.06 1.54 10.78
N LYS A 120 1.05 0.97 11.26
CA LYS A 120 1.33 -0.46 11.15
C LYS A 120 0.24 -1.30 11.84
N ALA A 121 -0.15 -0.92 13.05
CA ALA A 121 -1.19 -1.62 13.81
C ALA A 121 -2.53 -1.62 13.06
N ARG A 122 -2.93 -0.45 12.51
CA ARG A 122 -4.16 -0.31 11.74
C ARG A 122 -4.16 -1.18 10.48
N CYS A 123 -3.07 -1.16 9.70
CA CYS A 123 -2.93 -1.97 8.49
C CYS A 123 -3.00 -3.47 8.81
N CYS A 124 -2.28 -3.91 9.85
CA CYS A 124 -2.26 -5.31 10.27
C CYS A 124 -3.61 -5.77 10.82
N ALA A 125 -4.31 -4.95 11.60
CA ALA A 125 -5.64 -5.26 12.11
C ALA A 125 -6.66 -5.41 10.98
N ALA A 126 -6.66 -4.49 10.01
CA ALA A 126 -7.52 -4.55 8.84
C ALA A 126 -7.22 -5.81 8.00
N PHE A 127 -5.94 -6.12 7.78
CA PHE A 127 -5.53 -7.32 7.06
C PHE A 127 -6.02 -8.59 7.77
N ALA A 128 -5.76 -8.73 9.08
CA ALA A 128 -6.18 -9.89 9.85
C ALA A 128 -7.71 -10.08 9.82
N ALA A 129 -8.47 -8.99 9.99
CA ALA A 129 -9.93 -9.04 9.92
C ALA A 129 -10.43 -9.53 8.55
N ARG A 130 -9.82 -9.06 7.45
CA ARG A 130 -10.19 -9.52 6.10
C ARG A 130 -9.81 -10.98 5.88
N MET A 131 -8.61 -11.41 6.30
CA MET A 131 -8.21 -12.82 6.13
C MET A 131 -9.14 -13.80 6.85
N GLN A 132 -9.75 -13.40 7.98
CA GLN A 132 -10.73 -14.22 8.70
C GLN A 132 -12.07 -14.37 7.97
N THR A 133 -12.41 -13.45 7.07
CA THR A 133 -13.68 -13.45 6.33
C THR A 133 -13.60 -14.08 4.95
N LEU A 134 -12.39 -14.25 4.42
CA LEU A 134 -12.18 -14.86 3.11
C LEU A 134 -12.34 -16.38 3.16
N PRO A 135 -13.05 -16.99 2.21
CA PRO A 135 -13.17 -18.44 2.14
C PRO A 135 -11.82 -19.10 1.84
N GLU A 136 -11.67 -20.32 2.29
CA GLU A 136 -10.50 -21.14 1.97
C GLU A 136 -10.41 -21.38 0.45
N GLY A 137 -9.19 -21.35 -0.08
CA GLY A 137 -8.93 -21.46 -1.52
C GLY A 137 -9.20 -20.18 -2.32
N CYS A 138 -9.65 -19.10 -1.65
CA CYS A 138 -9.91 -17.82 -2.29
C CYS A 138 -8.63 -17.18 -2.84
N ARG A 139 -8.74 -16.50 -3.98
CA ARG A 139 -7.74 -15.56 -4.50
C ARG A 139 -8.21 -14.14 -4.21
N ALA A 140 -7.42 -13.37 -3.47
CA ALA A 140 -7.74 -11.98 -3.18
C ALA A 140 -6.65 -11.05 -3.71
N ALA A 141 -7.06 -9.95 -4.35
CA ALA A 141 -6.16 -8.88 -4.73
C ALA A 141 -6.36 -7.69 -3.77
N LEU A 142 -5.25 -7.16 -3.26
CA LEU A 142 -5.19 -5.97 -2.42
C LEU A 142 -4.58 -4.84 -3.25
N VAL A 143 -5.38 -3.85 -3.63
CA VAL A 143 -4.87 -2.66 -4.34
C VAL A 143 -4.70 -1.53 -3.34
N VAL A 144 -3.47 -1.28 -2.96
CA VAL A 144 -3.10 -0.49 -1.80
C VAL A 144 -1.86 0.37 -2.05
N HIS A 145 -1.12 0.73 -1.01
CA HIS A 145 0.01 1.65 -1.02
C HIS A 145 1.30 0.95 -0.59
N GLY A 146 2.44 1.62 -0.84
CA GLY A 146 3.74 1.07 -0.48
C GLY A 146 3.89 0.81 1.01
N GLY A 147 3.50 1.76 1.85
CA GLY A 147 3.55 1.61 3.30
C GLY A 147 2.68 0.47 3.81
N VAL A 148 1.48 0.32 3.27
CA VAL A 148 0.54 -0.76 3.66
C VAL A 148 1.11 -2.14 3.33
N ILE A 149 1.68 -2.32 2.13
CA ILE A 149 2.31 -3.59 1.74
C ILE A 149 3.49 -3.92 2.66
N MET A 150 4.36 -2.92 2.89
CA MET A 150 5.51 -3.08 3.77
C MET A 150 5.10 -3.45 5.20
N ALA A 151 4.07 -2.80 5.76
CA ALA A 151 3.58 -3.08 7.12
C ALA A 151 3.03 -4.50 7.27
N ILE A 152 2.21 -4.94 6.31
CA ILE A 152 1.62 -6.28 6.31
C ILE A 152 2.71 -7.34 6.12
N CYS A 153 3.61 -7.15 5.15
CA CYS A 153 4.68 -8.12 4.89
C CYS A 153 5.67 -8.20 6.06
N GLU A 154 6.06 -7.09 6.69
CA GLU A 154 6.93 -7.11 7.88
C GLU A 154 6.31 -7.92 9.02
N ALA A 155 4.99 -7.82 9.22
CA ALA A 155 4.31 -8.50 10.31
C ALA A 155 4.09 -10.00 10.06
N TYR A 156 3.79 -10.37 8.83
CA TYR A 156 3.26 -11.71 8.51
C TYR A 156 4.18 -12.57 7.63
N ALA A 157 5.14 -11.97 6.88
CA ALA A 157 5.96 -12.75 5.95
C ALA A 157 7.05 -13.57 6.62
N LEU A 158 7.28 -14.78 6.08
CA LEU A 158 8.42 -15.63 6.43
C LEU A 158 9.21 -16.00 5.16
N PRO A 159 10.56 -15.99 5.21
CA PRO A 159 11.38 -15.52 6.34
C PRO A 159 11.18 -14.02 6.59
N ARG A 160 11.30 -13.59 7.84
CA ARG A 160 11.18 -12.17 8.21
C ARG A 160 12.29 -11.34 7.56
N ARG A 161 11.91 -10.16 7.08
CA ARG A 161 12.83 -9.14 6.53
C ARG A 161 12.45 -7.78 7.07
N ASP A 162 13.35 -6.81 6.94
CA ASP A 162 13.09 -5.44 7.34
C ASP A 162 11.98 -4.80 6.51
N PHE A 163 11.26 -3.86 7.11
CA PHE A 163 10.14 -3.14 6.52
C PHE A 163 10.39 -2.70 5.06
N TYR A 164 11.48 -1.99 4.80
CA TYR A 164 11.79 -1.48 3.47
C TYR A 164 12.16 -2.55 2.43
N SER A 165 12.47 -3.77 2.86
CA SER A 165 12.75 -4.89 1.95
C SER A 165 11.53 -5.32 1.12
N TYR A 166 10.34 -4.90 1.53
CA TYR A 166 9.08 -5.20 0.84
C TYR A 166 8.58 -4.05 -0.03
N HIS A 167 9.44 -3.04 -0.29
CA HIS A 167 9.07 -1.92 -1.14
C HIS A 167 8.79 -2.38 -2.57
N LEU A 168 7.64 -1.96 -3.11
CA LEU A 168 7.26 -2.13 -4.51
C LEU A 168 7.25 -0.78 -5.24
N PRO A 169 7.63 -0.71 -6.52
CA PRO A 169 7.39 0.47 -7.34
C PRO A 169 5.89 0.70 -7.57
N ASN A 170 5.50 1.89 -8.01
CA ASN A 170 4.11 2.14 -8.43
C ASN A 170 3.72 1.18 -9.56
N GLY A 171 2.51 0.62 -9.50
CA GLY A 171 2.07 -0.46 -10.39
C GLY A 171 2.74 -1.81 -10.15
N GLY A 172 3.56 -1.93 -9.10
CA GLY A 172 4.22 -3.20 -8.73
C GLY A 172 3.25 -4.22 -8.17
N LEU A 173 3.55 -5.49 -8.45
CA LEU A 173 2.79 -6.67 -8.03
C LEU A 173 3.68 -7.60 -7.21
N LEU A 174 3.17 -8.06 -6.06
CA LEU A 174 3.76 -9.11 -5.23
C LEU A 174 2.76 -10.24 -5.06
N ARG A 175 3.18 -11.46 -5.31
CA ARG A 175 2.38 -12.67 -5.09
C ARG A 175 2.75 -13.31 -3.76
N ALA A 176 1.75 -13.77 -3.01
CA ALA A 176 1.96 -14.45 -1.74
C ALA A 176 0.87 -15.50 -1.49
N ARG A 177 1.12 -16.38 -0.53
CA ARG A 177 0.14 -17.28 0.06
C ARG A 177 -0.01 -16.97 1.54
N TYR A 178 -1.25 -16.93 2.00
CA TYR A 178 -1.55 -16.77 3.43
C TYR A 178 -2.15 -18.05 3.98
N GLU A 179 -1.51 -18.61 5.00
CA GLU A 179 -1.94 -19.84 5.65
C GLU A 179 -1.46 -19.85 7.11
N GLY A 180 -2.32 -20.26 8.02
CA GLY A 180 -1.96 -20.38 9.45
C GLY A 180 -1.43 -19.10 10.08
N GLY A 181 -1.88 -17.93 9.64
CA GLY A 181 -1.41 -16.63 10.16
C GLY A 181 -0.08 -16.16 9.56
N THR A 182 0.41 -16.78 8.50
CA THR A 182 1.72 -16.50 7.89
C THR A 182 1.59 -16.19 6.40
N LEU A 183 2.42 -15.27 5.90
CA LEU A 183 2.60 -14.99 4.48
C LEU A 183 3.86 -15.69 3.95
N THR A 184 3.72 -16.43 2.86
CA THR A 184 4.84 -16.91 2.05
C THR A 184 4.86 -16.14 0.75
N ILE A 185 5.94 -15.39 0.49
CA ILE A 185 6.14 -14.64 -0.76
C ILE A 185 6.62 -15.61 -1.84
N LEU A 186 6.05 -15.48 -3.07
CA LEU A 186 6.29 -16.37 -4.21
C LEU A 186 7.25 -15.76 -5.22
#